data_3e15ad2c2dea01a122a4fdd18290ed5b
#
_entry.id   3e15ad2c2dea01a122a4fdd18290ed5b
#
_cell.length_a   1.000
_cell.length_b   1.000
_cell.length_c   1.000
_cell.angle_alpha   90.00
_cell.angle_beta   90.00
_cell.angle_gamma   90.00
#
_symmetry.space_group_name_H-M   'P 1'
#
loop_
_entity.id
_entity.type
_entity.pdbx_description
1 polymer ?
#
loop_
_entity_poly.entity_id
_entity_poly.type
_entity_poly.pdbx_seq_one_letter_code
_entity_poly.pdbx_strand_id
1 'polypeptide(L)'
;MIPAGVDITDLAQQLHEDGVAYTNPIHGQDVDLNADVAKGLKDGDGIAVVDVAANRAPDVRDIAQELQDATGLDTVVVQTPQYVSSVSDTYSRADIEAVQPHLAPGLAQNELLNQYYAGLDQISFPVSATVGSVTLIAAIIFVSSYWAAVRR
;
A
#
# COMPACT_ATOMS: atom_id res chain seq x y z
N MET A 1 -1.46 -20.28 -4.07
CA MET A 1 -2.02 -21.33 -3.15
C MET A 1 -1.68 -20.95 -1.72
N ILE A 2 -2.66 -20.88 -0.84
CA ILE A 2 -2.45 -20.48 0.57
C ILE A 2 -1.61 -21.56 1.28
N PRO A 3 -0.52 -21.16 1.97
CA PRO A 3 0.31 -22.11 2.72
C PRO A 3 -0.46 -22.77 3.86
N ALA A 4 -0.11 -24.04 4.16
CA ALA A 4 -0.64 -24.71 5.34
C ALA A 4 -0.24 -23.97 6.61
N GLY A 5 -1.18 -23.79 7.54
CA GLY A 5 -0.96 -23.04 8.79
C GLY A 5 -1.44 -21.60 8.76
N VAL A 6 -1.99 -21.11 7.64
CA VAL A 6 -2.68 -19.82 7.55
C VAL A 6 -4.18 -20.05 7.69
N ASP A 7 -4.77 -19.55 8.77
CA ASP A 7 -6.22 -19.57 8.99
C ASP A 7 -6.81 -18.22 8.58
N ILE A 8 -7.41 -18.18 7.39
CA ILE A 8 -8.03 -16.97 6.82
C ILE A 8 -9.18 -16.48 7.70
N THR A 9 -9.96 -17.40 8.30
CA THR A 9 -11.11 -17.02 9.11
C THR A 9 -10.67 -16.31 10.38
N ASP A 10 -9.66 -16.82 11.06
CA ASP A 10 -9.09 -16.20 12.25
C ASP A 10 -8.47 -14.84 11.93
N LEU A 11 -7.66 -14.75 10.88
CA LEU A 11 -7.06 -13.49 10.45
C LEU A 11 -8.11 -12.45 10.03
N ALA A 12 -9.16 -12.86 9.33
CA ALA A 12 -10.24 -11.95 8.94
C ALA A 12 -10.98 -11.41 10.16
N GLN A 13 -11.21 -12.23 11.20
CA GLN A 13 -11.80 -11.77 12.44
C GLN A 13 -10.93 -10.72 13.12
N GLN A 14 -9.63 -10.94 13.24
CA GLN A 14 -8.70 -9.97 13.82
C GLN A 14 -8.69 -8.66 13.00
N LEU A 15 -8.67 -8.73 11.67
CA LEU A 15 -8.73 -7.54 10.80
C LEU A 15 -10.02 -6.73 11.00
N HIS A 16 -11.14 -7.36 11.31
CA HIS A 16 -12.39 -6.68 11.63
C HIS A 16 -12.37 -5.95 12.98
N GLU A 17 -11.53 -6.40 13.94
CA GLU A 17 -11.46 -5.80 15.27
C GLU A 17 -10.70 -4.47 15.25
N ASP A 18 -9.49 -4.45 14.67
CA ASP A 18 -8.63 -3.26 14.69
C ASP A 18 -7.80 -3.03 13.42
N GLY A 19 -8.03 -3.82 12.37
CA GLY A 19 -7.30 -3.74 11.11
C GLY A 19 -5.93 -4.42 11.13
N VAL A 20 -5.54 -5.07 12.24
CA VAL A 20 -4.23 -5.72 12.40
C VAL A 20 -4.45 -7.20 12.75
N ALA A 21 -3.79 -8.10 12.04
CA ALA A 21 -3.90 -9.54 12.27
C ALA A 21 -2.54 -10.23 12.33
N TYR A 22 -2.45 -11.25 13.15
CA TYR A 22 -1.23 -12.06 13.32
C TYR A 22 -1.56 -13.55 13.32
N THR A 23 -0.78 -14.35 12.59
CA THR A 23 -0.85 -15.81 12.72
C THR A 23 -0.24 -16.29 14.04
N ASN A 24 0.72 -15.54 14.57
CA ASN A 24 1.33 -15.84 15.87
C ASN A 24 0.69 -15.00 16.96
N PRO A 25 -0.07 -15.60 17.88
CA PRO A 25 -0.79 -14.86 18.92
C PRO A 25 0.12 -14.09 19.88
N ILE A 26 1.40 -14.40 19.94
CA ILE A 26 2.36 -13.67 20.80
C ILE A 26 2.51 -12.23 20.32
N HIS A 27 2.51 -11.98 19.01
CA HIS A 27 2.62 -10.63 18.46
C HIS A 27 1.37 -9.78 18.73
N GLY A 28 0.20 -10.41 18.78
CA GLY A 28 -1.07 -9.74 19.10
C GLY A 28 -1.21 -9.37 20.60
N GLN A 29 -0.32 -9.81 21.48
CA GLN A 29 -0.40 -9.52 22.93
C GLN A 29 0.14 -8.14 23.31
N ASP A 30 0.94 -7.50 22.45
CA ASP A 30 1.43 -6.14 22.66
C ASP A 30 0.38 -5.11 22.19
N VAL A 31 -0.49 -4.72 23.10
CA VAL A 31 -1.60 -3.82 22.84
C VAL A 31 -1.13 -2.44 22.37
N ASP A 32 -0.01 -1.94 22.89
CA ASP A 32 0.52 -0.64 22.52
C ASP A 32 1.10 -0.67 21.09
N LEU A 33 1.82 -1.75 20.75
CA LEU A 33 2.34 -1.95 19.40
C LEU A 33 1.21 -2.09 18.39
N ASN A 34 0.19 -2.88 18.69
CA ASN A 34 -0.98 -3.05 17.82
C ASN A 34 -1.71 -1.73 17.59
N ALA A 35 -1.91 -0.93 18.65
CA ALA A 35 -2.52 0.38 18.54
C ALA A 35 -1.70 1.34 17.67
N ASP A 36 -0.38 1.28 17.74
CA ASP A 36 0.49 2.11 16.89
C ASP A 36 0.49 1.66 15.44
N VAL A 37 0.42 0.35 15.17
CA VAL A 37 0.28 -0.18 13.80
C VAL A 37 -1.10 0.22 13.23
N ALA A 38 -2.17 0.04 14.00
CA ALA A 38 -3.52 0.42 13.58
C ALA A 38 -3.65 1.91 13.25
N LYS A 39 -2.98 2.80 13.98
CA LYS A 39 -2.92 4.24 13.66
C LYS A 39 -2.20 4.55 12.35
N GLY A 40 -1.29 3.68 11.92
CA GLY A 40 -0.58 3.80 10.64
C GLY A 40 -1.42 3.39 9.42
N LEU A 41 -2.55 2.71 9.63
CA LEU A 41 -3.46 2.31 8.57
C LEU A 41 -4.34 3.49 8.13
N LYS A 42 -4.66 3.54 6.84
CA LYS A 42 -5.74 4.40 6.32
C LYS A 42 -7.09 3.74 6.61
N ASP A 43 -8.15 4.56 6.65
CA ASP A 43 -9.51 4.06 6.84
C ASP A 43 -9.87 3.03 5.75
N GLY A 44 -10.38 1.88 6.15
CA GLY A 44 -10.72 0.79 5.26
C GLY A 44 -9.56 -0.16 4.91
N ASP A 45 -8.35 0.09 5.41
CA ASP A 45 -7.17 -0.74 5.15
C ASP A 45 -6.86 -1.68 6.33
N GLY A 46 -6.14 -2.77 6.05
CA GLY A 46 -5.69 -3.73 7.05
C GLY A 46 -4.32 -4.32 6.75
N ILE A 47 -3.66 -4.82 7.78
CA ILE A 47 -2.38 -5.53 7.67
C ILE A 47 -2.44 -6.87 8.38
N ALA A 48 -2.02 -7.94 7.72
CA ALA A 48 -1.85 -9.26 8.30
C ALA A 48 -0.36 -9.67 8.31
N VAL A 49 0.14 -10.02 9.48
CA VAL A 49 1.50 -10.54 9.69
C VAL A 49 1.43 -12.05 9.78
N VAL A 50 1.99 -12.71 8.78
CA VAL A 50 1.93 -14.16 8.61
C VAL A 50 3.31 -14.76 8.81
N ASP A 51 3.54 -15.38 9.97
CA ASP A 51 4.82 -16.00 10.35
C ASP A 51 5.08 -17.35 9.65
N VAL A 52 4.28 -17.67 8.63
CA VAL A 52 4.47 -18.87 7.82
C VAL A 52 5.30 -18.53 6.60
N ALA A 53 6.34 -19.33 6.34
CA ALA A 53 7.16 -19.18 5.15
C ALA A 53 6.33 -19.40 3.88
N ALA A 54 6.23 -18.36 3.06
CA ALA A 54 5.67 -18.46 1.73
C ALA A 54 6.76 -18.88 0.73
N ASN A 55 6.49 -19.87 -0.11
CA ASN A 55 7.47 -20.31 -1.09
C ASN A 55 7.64 -19.35 -2.27
N ARG A 56 6.60 -18.56 -2.55
CA ARG A 56 6.56 -17.65 -3.70
C ARG A 56 5.73 -16.41 -3.38
N ALA A 57 6.13 -15.26 -3.95
CA ALA A 57 5.38 -14.02 -3.81
C ALA A 57 3.88 -14.12 -4.23
N PRO A 58 3.49 -14.83 -5.30
CA PRO A 58 2.08 -15.03 -5.63
C PRO A 58 1.26 -15.70 -4.52
N ASP A 59 1.86 -16.59 -3.72
CA ASP A 59 1.14 -17.25 -2.62
C ASP A 59 0.76 -16.25 -1.53
N VAL A 60 1.60 -15.22 -1.28
CA VAL A 60 1.31 -14.13 -0.33
C VAL A 60 0.19 -13.24 -0.85
N ARG A 61 0.17 -12.99 -2.16
CA ARG A 61 -0.91 -12.25 -2.79
C ARG A 61 -2.24 -12.99 -2.73
N ASP A 62 -2.23 -14.31 -2.88
CA ASP A 62 -3.44 -15.13 -2.73
C ASP A 62 -4.00 -14.98 -1.31
N ILE A 63 -3.14 -14.94 -0.26
CA ILE A 63 -3.58 -14.67 1.13
C ILE A 63 -4.24 -13.28 1.22
N ALA A 64 -3.60 -12.24 0.67
CA ALA A 64 -4.14 -10.89 0.70
C ALA A 64 -5.51 -10.80 0.01
N GLN A 65 -5.69 -11.48 -1.12
CA GLN A 65 -6.96 -11.52 -1.85
C GLN A 65 -8.07 -12.22 -1.04
N GLU A 66 -7.77 -13.40 -0.47
CA GLU A 66 -8.76 -14.13 0.35
C GLU A 66 -9.15 -13.33 1.60
N LEU A 67 -8.21 -12.61 2.22
CA LEU A 67 -8.51 -11.74 3.35
C LEU A 67 -9.35 -10.53 2.92
N GLN A 68 -9.06 -9.92 1.78
CA GLN A 68 -9.87 -8.82 1.24
C GLN A 68 -11.30 -9.31 0.94
N ASP A 69 -11.44 -10.45 0.27
CA ASP A 69 -12.74 -11.04 -0.05
C ASP A 69 -13.54 -11.39 1.22
N ALA A 70 -12.88 -11.85 2.28
CA ALA A 70 -13.50 -12.21 3.54
C ALA A 70 -13.89 -11.00 4.41
N THR A 71 -13.14 -9.91 4.32
CA THR A 71 -13.33 -8.73 5.19
C THR A 71 -14.06 -7.58 4.51
N GLY A 72 -13.94 -7.45 3.17
CA GLY A 72 -14.43 -6.29 2.42
C GLY A 72 -13.62 -5.01 2.66
N LEU A 73 -12.39 -5.13 3.16
CA LEU A 73 -11.47 -4.00 3.31
C LEU A 73 -11.02 -3.47 1.94
N ASP A 74 -10.79 -2.16 1.86
CA ASP A 74 -10.34 -1.51 0.62
C ASP A 74 -8.93 -1.95 0.22
N THR A 75 -8.05 -2.11 1.21
CA THR A 75 -6.68 -2.59 1.00
C THR A 75 -6.29 -3.59 2.07
N VAL A 76 -5.68 -4.70 1.68
CA VAL A 76 -5.07 -5.65 2.61
C VAL A 76 -3.59 -5.82 2.27
N VAL A 77 -2.74 -5.50 3.23
CA VAL A 77 -1.28 -5.73 3.18
C VAL A 77 -0.96 -7.02 3.93
N VAL A 78 -0.20 -7.90 3.33
CA VAL A 78 0.28 -9.14 3.97
C VAL A 78 1.80 -9.12 4.03
N GLN A 79 2.34 -9.26 5.23
CA GLN A 79 3.77 -9.38 5.50
C GLN A 79 4.10 -10.81 5.92
N THR A 80 5.05 -11.42 5.24
CA THR A 80 5.64 -12.72 5.62
C THR A 80 7.14 -12.54 5.86
N PRO A 81 7.86 -13.53 6.41
CA PRO A 81 9.32 -13.44 6.57
C PRO A 81 10.10 -13.18 5.28
N GLN A 82 9.55 -13.56 4.12
CA GLN A 82 10.25 -13.47 2.83
C GLN A 82 9.67 -12.41 1.88
N TYR A 83 8.38 -12.09 2.02
CA TYR A 83 7.67 -11.27 1.05
C TYR A 83 6.68 -10.32 1.72
N VAL A 84 6.46 -9.17 1.08
CA VAL A 84 5.32 -8.30 1.33
C VAL A 84 4.47 -8.31 0.07
N SER A 85 3.16 -8.44 0.21
CA SER A 85 2.23 -8.31 -0.91
C SER A 85 0.97 -7.60 -0.46
N SER A 86 0.28 -6.94 -1.38
CA SER A 86 -0.99 -6.31 -1.09
C SER A 86 -1.96 -6.42 -2.25
N VAL A 87 -3.23 -6.28 -1.93
CA VAL A 87 -4.33 -6.09 -2.88
C VAL A 87 -5.14 -4.88 -2.44
N SER A 88 -5.72 -4.16 -3.39
CA SER A 88 -6.46 -2.94 -3.11
C SER A 88 -7.52 -2.67 -4.18
N ASP A 89 -8.66 -2.13 -3.74
CA ASP A 89 -9.68 -1.56 -4.62
C ASP A 89 -9.43 -0.06 -4.87
N THR A 90 -8.60 0.58 -4.02
CA THR A 90 -8.28 2.01 -4.09
C THR A 90 -7.07 2.29 -4.97
N TYR A 91 -6.03 1.46 -4.89
CA TYR A 91 -4.79 1.60 -5.66
C TYR A 91 -4.75 0.64 -6.84
N SER A 92 -4.23 1.11 -7.98
CA SER A 92 -4.08 0.21 -9.13
C SER A 92 -3.02 -0.87 -8.85
N ARG A 93 -3.19 -2.02 -9.50
CA ARG A 93 -2.19 -3.10 -9.43
C ARG A 93 -0.79 -2.63 -9.86
N ALA A 94 -0.71 -1.74 -10.86
CA ALA A 94 0.56 -1.20 -11.35
C ALA A 94 1.26 -0.34 -10.29
N ASP A 95 0.50 0.47 -9.54
CA ASP A 95 1.05 1.30 -8.46
C ASP A 95 1.58 0.42 -7.32
N ILE A 96 0.81 -0.59 -6.93
CA ILE A 96 1.23 -1.56 -5.92
C ILE A 96 2.51 -2.30 -6.35
N GLU A 97 2.54 -2.82 -7.58
CA GLU A 97 3.70 -3.55 -8.11
C GLU A 97 4.95 -2.67 -8.28
N ALA A 98 4.78 -1.36 -8.40
CA ALA A 98 5.89 -0.41 -8.42
C ALA A 98 6.49 -0.14 -7.03
N VAL A 99 5.68 -0.15 -5.96
CA VAL A 99 6.13 0.11 -4.58
C VAL A 99 6.63 -1.17 -3.90
N GLN A 100 5.94 -2.27 -4.09
CA GLN A 100 6.13 -3.53 -3.36
C GLN A 100 7.57 -4.07 -3.38
N PRO A 101 8.34 -4.03 -4.49
CA PRO A 101 9.73 -4.51 -4.53
C PRO A 101 10.69 -3.70 -3.64
N HIS A 102 10.30 -2.50 -3.23
CA HIS A 102 11.11 -1.62 -2.38
C HIS A 102 10.85 -1.81 -0.88
N LEU A 103 9.84 -2.61 -0.52
CA LEU A 103 9.50 -2.91 0.87
C LEU A 103 10.29 -4.12 1.36
N ALA A 104 11.09 -3.92 2.40
CA ALA A 104 11.82 -5.03 3.02
C ALA A 104 10.87 -5.85 3.92
N PRO A 105 10.82 -7.19 3.77
CA PRO A 105 9.93 -8.05 4.56
C PRO A 105 10.19 -8.00 6.08
N GLY A 106 11.41 -7.69 6.48
CA GLY A 106 11.82 -7.62 7.89
C GLY A 106 11.57 -6.28 8.58
N LEU A 107 10.88 -5.32 7.94
CA LEU A 107 10.53 -4.05 8.57
C LEU A 107 9.50 -4.26 9.70
N ALA A 108 9.57 -3.40 10.73
CA ALA A 108 8.47 -3.25 11.67
C ALA A 108 7.21 -2.78 10.93
N GLN A 109 6.03 -3.22 11.36
CA GLN A 109 4.77 -3.01 10.63
C GLN A 109 4.44 -1.53 10.40
N ASN A 110 4.67 -0.67 11.41
CA ASN A 110 4.47 0.77 11.30
C ASN A 110 5.41 1.41 10.26
N GLU A 111 6.67 1.00 10.20
CA GLU A 111 7.63 1.48 9.20
C GLU A 111 7.28 0.96 7.80
N LEU A 112 6.85 -0.30 7.69
CA LEU A 112 6.39 -0.89 6.45
C LEU A 112 5.20 -0.13 5.87
N LEU A 113 4.19 0.18 6.69
CA LEU A 113 3.02 0.95 6.28
C LEU A 113 3.40 2.37 5.86
N ASN A 114 4.29 3.04 6.60
CA ASN A 114 4.79 4.37 6.24
C ASN A 114 5.45 4.36 4.86
N GLN A 115 6.34 3.39 4.60
CA GLN A 115 7.01 3.27 3.30
C GLN A 115 6.04 2.88 2.18
N TYR A 116 5.08 2.02 2.46
CA TYR A 116 4.05 1.61 1.52
C TYR A 116 3.21 2.79 1.04
N TYR A 117 2.63 3.55 1.96
CA TYR A 117 1.80 4.70 1.62
C TYR A 117 2.62 5.85 1.01
N ALA A 118 3.81 6.13 1.52
CA ALA A 118 4.69 7.15 0.94
C ALA A 118 5.06 6.82 -0.51
N GLY A 119 5.31 5.53 -0.81
CA GLY A 119 5.58 5.08 -2.17
C GLY A 119 4.38 5.25 -3.09
N LEU A 120 3.19 4.87 -2.64
CA LEU A 120 1.94 5.03 -3.40
C LEU A 120 1.61 6.51 -3.64
N ASP A 121 1.76 7.36 -2.63
CA ASP A 121 1.50 8.79 -2.74
C ASP A 121 2.46 9.46 -3.75
N GLN A 122 3.72 9.01 -3.85
CA GLN A 122 4.68 9.52 -4.83
C GLN A 122 4.32 9.15 -6.28
N ILE A 123 3.73 7.98 -6.50
CA ILE A 123 3.33 7.52 -7.83
C ILE A 123 2.00 8.15 -8.25
N SER A 124 1.11 8.39 -7.31
CA SER A 124 -0.23 8.97 -7.53
C SER A 124 -0.23 10.48 -7.80
N PHE A 125 0.93 11.12 -8.03
CA PHE A 125 0.98 12.52 -8.46
C PHE A 125 0.24 12.64 -9.80
N PRO A 126 -0.87 13.38 -9.87
CA PRO A 126 -1.63 13.50 -11.11
C PRO A 126 -0.76 14.18 -12.17
N VAL A 127 -0.54 13.51 -13.29
CA VAL A 127 0.12 14.06 -14.49
C VAL A 127 -0.52 15.38 -14.93
N SER A 128 -1.76 15.68 -14.51
CA SER A 128 -2.47 16.93 -14.71
C SER A 128 -1.75 18.17 -14.13
N ALA A 129 -0.97 18.05 -13.07
CA ALA A 129 -0.22 19.17 -12.50
C ALA A 129 0.98 19.58 -13.37
N THR A 130 1.59 18.63 -14.09
CA THR A 130 2.72 18.88 -14.98
C THR A 130 2.29 19.44 -16.34
N VAL A 131 1.15 19.03 -16.87
CA VAL A 131 0.61 19.54 -18.14
C VAL A 131 0.19 21.01 -18.01
N GLY A 132 -0.39 21.40 -16.87
CA GLY A 132 -0.77 22.79 -16.58
C GLY A 132 0.42 23.74 -16.56
N SER A 133 1.57 23.31 -16.00
CA SER A 133 2.78 24.11 -15.90
C SER A 133 3.45 24.35 -17.26
N VAL A 134 3.49 23.34 -18.10
CA VAL A 134 4.09 23.44 -19.46
C VAL A 134 3.26 24.34 -20.38
N THR A 135 1.93 24.27 -20.31
CA THR A 135 1.04 25.14 -21.10
C THR A 135 1.12 26.59 -20.67
N LEU A 136 1.31 26.88 -19.38
CA LEU A 136 1.43 28.24 -18.88
C LEU A 136 2.76 28.89 -19.30
N ILE A 137 3.86 28.15 -19.30
CA ILE A 137 5.19 28.62 -19.77
C ILE A 137 5.15 28.87 -21.29
N ALA A 138 4.52 28.00 -22.08
CA ALA A 138 4.39 28.19 -23.52
C ALA A 138 3.55 29.44 -23.85
N ALA A 139 2.48 29.70 -23.11
CA ALA A 139 1.66 30.91 -23.29
C ALA A 139 2.43 32.20 -22.97
N ILE A 140 3.27 32.22 -21.92
CA ILE A 140 4.07 33.39 -21.57
C ILE A 140 5.13 33.66 -22.64
N ILE A 141 5.77 32.64 -23.20
CA ILE A 141 6.74 32.79 -24.27
C ILE A 141 6.07 33.33 -25.57
N PHE A 142 4.87 32.88 -25.88
CA PHE A 142 4.15 33.32 -27.08
C PHE A 142 3.70 34.80 -26.97
N VAL A 143 3.20 35.22 -25.82
CA VAL A 143 2.78 36.62 -25.57
C VAL A 143 4.01 37.55 -25.61
N SER A 144 5.12 37.17 -25.00
CA SER A 144 6.35 37.99 -25.00
C SER A 144 6.96 38.12 -26.39
N SER A 145 6.92 37.08 -27.20
CA SER A 145 7.38 37.10 -28.59
C SER A 145 6.50 37.97 -29.49
N TYR A 146 5.19 37.94 -29.31
CA TYR A 146 4.25 38.75 -30.03
C TYR A 146 4.45 40.26 -29.75
N TRP A 147 4.64 40.65 -28.49
CA TRP A 147 4.91 42.02 -28.08
C TRP A 147 6.24 42.58 -28.64
N ALA A 148 7.26 41.71 -28.71
CA ALA A 148 8.54 42.10 -29.31
C ALA A 148 8.46 42.30 -30.81
N ALA A 149 7.59 41.58 -31.52
CA ALA A 149 7.38 41.72 -32.97
C ALA A 149 6.56 42.94 -33.35
N VAL A 150 5.59 43.36 -32.53
CA VAL A 150 4.70 44.52 -32.78
C VAL A 150 5.39 45.86 -32.49
N ARG A 151 6.49 45.90 -31.75
CA ARG A 151 7.25 47.14 -31.43
C ARG A 151 8.37 47.49 -32.42
N ARG A 152 8.52 46.75 -33.53
CA ARG A 152 9.38 47.10 -34.66
C ARG A 152 8.58 47.65 -35.80
#